data_fc2092c86985bc0594f8cb6840a72713
#
_entry.id   fc2092c86985bc0594f8cb6840a72713
#
_cell.length_a   1.000
_cell.length_b   1.000
_cell.length_c   1.000
_cell.angle_alpha   90.00
_cell.angle_beta   90.00
_cell.angle_gamma   90.00
#
_symmetry.space_group_name_H-M   'P 1'
#
loop_
_entity.id
_entity.type
_entity.pdbx_description
1 polymer ?
#
loop_
_entity_poly.entity_id
_entity_poly.type
_entity_poly.pdbx_seq_one_letter_code
_entity_poly.pdbx_strand_id
1 'polypeptide(L)'
;MMASRTPIVVYVAPSGARAGSAGVFLTLAAHVAAMAPGTNIGAATPVSMGGGGLPGGPAPADSAIERSGGDPLERKILNDTVAFIRTIAERRGRNADWAETAVTEAVSVTETQALEQNVVDLVAASLPELLDRVDGREVEVFDRRATLRTAGAEVRTLDPGLRFRILDTIANPNIAFVLMMIGIYGIFFELMNPGAILPGVVGGISLLLAFFALQALPVNYAGVLLILFSLILFIAEVKVVSHGLLTVGGVIAFVLGATMLFDSPGSLLRVSWSVIIPAALLTAGFFAFAMGLAWRVWKSKPTTGREGLLGERGVVRRRLDPEG
;
A
#
# COMPACT_ATOMS: atom_id res chain seq x y z
N MET A 1 -1.04 6.97 -26.00
CA MET A 1 -2.33 7.17 -26.68
C MET A 1 -2.20 8.16 -27.81
N MET A 2 -1.59 9.34 -27.61
CA MET A 2 -1.46 10.37 -28.66
C MET A 2 -0.73 9.91 -29.93
N ALA A 3 0.29 9.04 -29.80
CA ALA A 3 1.03 8.46 -30.92
C ALA A 3 0.53 7.05 -31.32
N SER A 4 -0.64 6.64 -30.88
CA SER A 4 -1.19 5.32 -31.24
C SER A 4 -1.55 5.28 -32.71
N ARG A 5 -1.22 4.16 -33.36
CA ARG A 5 -1.65 3.85 -34.72
C ARG A 5 -2.96 3.07 -34.80
N THR A 6 -3.51 2.70 -33.64
CA THR A 6 -4.80 2.01 -33.47
C THR A 6 -5.77 2.95 -32.76
N PRO A 7 -7.03 3.03 -33.18
CA PRO A 7 -8.05 3.77 -32.44
C PRO A 7 -8.14 3.29 -31.00
N ILE A 8 -8.22 4.22 -30.07
CA ILE A 8 -8.38 3.93 -28.62
C ILE A 8 -9.66 4.60 -28.15
N VAL A 9 -10.56 3.82 -27.60
CA VAL A 9 -11.76 4.28 -26.93
C VAL A 9 -11.54 4.14 -25.43
N VAL A 10 -11.77 5.19 -24.65
CA VAL A 10 -11.77 5.14 -23.19
C VAL A 10 -13.21 5.22 -22.71
N TYR A 11 -13.60 4.26 -21.89
CA TYR A 11 -14.93 4.17 -21.32
C TYR A 11 -14.85 4.12 -19.80
N VAL A 12 -15.33 5.17 -19.15
CA VAL A 12 -15.39 5.25 -17.68
C VAL A 12 -16.61 4.49 -17.21
N ALA A 13 -16.44 3.28 -16.73
CA ALA A 13 -17.49 2.34 -16.35
C ALA A 13 -16.97 1.36 -15.27
N PRO A 14 -17.83 0.62 -14.57
CA PRO A 14 -19.31 0.67 -14.57
C PRO A 14 -19.86 1.91 -13.84
N SER A 15 -21.19 2.01 -13.68
CA SER A 15 -21.85 3.02 -12.83
C SER A 15 -21.18 3.06 -11.43
N GLY A 16 -20.90 4.27 -10.94
CA GLY A 16 -20.11 4.50 -9.73
C GLY A 16 -18.59 4.59 -9.96
N ALA A 17 -18.10 4.27 -11.17
CA ALA A 17 -16.69 4.45 -11.51
C ALA A 17 -16.30 5.93 -11.59
N ARG A 18 -15.01 6.20 -11.37
CA ARG A 18 -14.44 7.54 -11.37
C ARG A 18 -13.18 7.59 -12.23
N ALA A 19 -13.12 8.56 -13.14
CA ALA A 19 -11.90 8.92 -13.85
C ALA A 19 -11.21 10.07 -13.13
N GLY A 20 -10.47 9.78 -12.05
CA GLY A 20 -9.70 10.76 -11.28
C GLY A 20 -8.23 10.77 -11.67
N SER A 21 -7.50 11.86 -11.36
CA SER A 21 -6.05 11.97 -11.56
C SER A 21 -5.61 11.51 -12.95
N ALA A 22 -4.79 10.45 -13.08
CA ALA A 22 -4.36 9.89 -14.36
C ALA A 22 -5.53 9.51 -15.29
N GLY A 23 -6.69 9.13 -14.74
CA GLY A 23 -7.89 8.81 -15.51
C GLY A 23 -8.39 9.95 -16.35
N VAL A 24 -8.26 11.20 -15.89
CA VAL A 24 -8.62 12.41 -16.65
C VAL A 24 -7.75 12.51 -17.90
N PHE A 25 -6.42 12.37 -17.74
CA PHE A 25 -5.47 12.43 -18.85
C PHE A 25 -5.72 11.32 -19.88
N LEU A 26 -5.99 10.09 -19.40
CA LEU A 26 -6.30 8.97 -20.28
C LEU A 26 -7.59 9.20 -21.07
N THR A 27 -8.63 9.71 -20.40
CA THR A 27 -9.91 10.01 -21.04
C THR A 27 -9.79 11.11 -22.08
N LEU A 28 -9.13 12.21 -21.73
CA LEU A 28 -8.89 13.32 -22.66
C LEU A 28 -7.97 12.93 -23.83
N ALA A 29 -7.01 12.03 -23.65
CA ALA A 29 -6.10 11.58 -24.70
C ALA A 29 -6.72 10.56 -25.68
N ALA A 30 -7.85 9.98 -25.35
CA ALA A 30 -8.53 8.97 -26.17
C ALA A 30 -9.00 9.52 -27.51
N HIS A 31 -9.12 8.66 -28.53
CA HIS A 31 -9.73 9.03 -29.79
C HIS A 31 -11.25 9.19 -29.65
N VAL A 32 -11.85 8.35 -28.80
CA VAL A 32 -13.24 8.51 -28.34
C VAL A 32 -13.25 8.35 -26.82
N ALA A 33 -13.84 9.30 -26.13
CA ALA A 33 -14.04 9.30 -24.69
C ALA A 33 -15.52 9.08 -24.37
N ALA A 34 -15.83 8.11 -23.55
CA ALA A 34 -17.18 7.79 -23.15
C ALA A 34 -17.30 7.56 -21.64
N MET A 35 -18.48 7.81 -21.11
CA MET A 35 -18.80 7.58 -19.70
C MET A 35 -20.09 6.78 -19.56
N ALA A 36 -20.17 5.95 -18.51
CA ALA A 36 -21.42 5.32 -18.11
C ALA A 36 -22.26 6.28 -17.25
N PRO A 37 -23.60 6.12 -17.21
CA PRO A 37 -24.44 6.85 -16.26
C PRO A 37 -24.01 6.62 -14.81
N GLY A 38 -24.02 7.69 -13.99
CA GLY A 38 -23.61 7.63 -12.58
C GLY A 38 -22.11 7.53 -12.39
N THR A 39 -21.30 7.99 -13.33
CA THR A 39 -19.84 8.12 -13.22
C THR A 39 -19.43 9.58 -13.11
N ASN A 40 -18.18 9.83 -12.71
CA ASN A 40 -17.62 11.19 -12.67
C ASN A 40 -16.19 11.23 -13.21
N ILE A 41 -15.75 12.43 -13.62
CA ILE A 41 -14.41 12.70 -14.09
C ILE A 41 -13.89 14.01 -13.50
N GLY A 42 -12.61 14.05 -13.09
CA GLY A 42 -11.97 15.26 -12.56
C GLY A 42 -10.94 15.00 -11.47
N ALA A 43 -10.62 16.05 -10.71
CA ALA A 43 -9.62 16.03 -9.62
C ALA A 43 -8.25 15.49 -10.10
N ALA A 44 -7.61 16.24 -10.99
CA ALA A 44 -6.35 15.87 -11.63
C ALA A 44 -5.14 16.66 -11.09
N THR A 45 -5.28 17.33 -9.95
CA THR A 45 -4.20 18.09 -9.32
C THR A 45 -3.03 17.16 -8.97
N PRO A 46 -1.79 17.50 -9.36
CA PRO A 46 -0.63 16.70 -8.94
C PRO A 46 -0.46 16.79 -7.43
N VAL A 47 -0.33 15.64 -6.79
CA VAL A 47 -0.04 15.53 -5.36
C VAL A 47 1.46 15.30 -5.18
N SER A 48 2.12 16.15 -4.41
CA SER A 48 3.53 15.98 -4.06
C SER A 48 3.67 14.77 -3.12
N MET A 49 4.25 13.67 -3.59
CA MET A 49 4.56 12.49 -2.77
C MET A 49 5.80 12.68 -1.87
N GLY A 50 6.23 13.94 -1.64
CA GLY A 50 7.49 14.27 -0.98
C GLY A 50 7.42 15.26 0.19
N GLY A 51 6.33 15.30 0.95
CA GLY A 51 6.14 16.17 2.12
C GLY A 51 6.07 15.46 3.47
N GLY A 52 6.81 14.37 3.66
CA GLY A 52 6.99 13.71 4.96
C GLY A 52 7.97 14.47 5.84
N GLY A 53 7.62 15.65 6.34
CA GLY A 53 8.27 16.21 7.52
C GLY A 53 8.07 15.25 8.68
N LEU A 54 9.13 14.98 9.47
CA LEU A 54 9.05 14.18 10.70
C LEU A 54 7.89 14.69 11.57
N PRO A 55 6.92 13.85 11.98
CA PRO A 55 5.85 14.27 12.88
C PRO A 55 6.47 14.61 14.23
N GLY A 56 6.37 15.87 14.64
CA GLY A 56 6.81 16.31 15.98
C GLY A 56 7.92 17.34 16.05
N GLY A 57 8.46 17.81 14.92
CA GLY A 57 9.28 19.03 14.95
C GLY A 57 8.38 20.25 15.16
N PRO A 58 8.74 21.21 16.05
CA PRO A 58 8.05 22.49 16.12
C PRO A 58 8.16 23.14 14.74
N ALA A 59 7.03 23.40 14.09
CA ALA A 59 7.00 24.16 12.85
C ALA A 59 7.65 25.54 13.15
N PRO A 60 8.62 26.01 12.36
CA PRO A 60 9.14 27.34 12.54
C PRO A 60 7.97 28.32 12.46
N ALA A 61 7.88 29.23 13.43
CA ALA A 61 6.79 30.21 13.55
C ALA A 61 6.64 31.11 12.30
N ASP A 62 7.66 31.16 11.44
CA ASP A 62 7.67 31.94 10.20
C ASP A 62 6.99 31.23 9.00
N SER A 63 6.62 29.95 9.13
CA SER A 63 5.98 29.17 8.03
C SER A 63 4.52 29.55 7.79
N ALA A 64 3.92 30.41 8.63
CA ALA A 64 2.51 30.84 8.46
C ALA A 64 2.34 31.92 7.39
N ILE A 65 3.40 32.64 6.99
CA ILE A 65 3.34 33.73 6.03
C ILE A 65 3.66 33.24 4.60
N GLU A 66 4.39 32.12 4.44
CA GLU A 66 4.78 31.59 3.13
C GLU A 66 3.76 30.61 2.51
N ARG A 67 2.66 30.27 3.20
CA ARG A 67 1.59 29.41 2.64
C ARG A 67 0.75 30.06 1.55
N SER A 68 0.96 31.34 1.24
CA SER A 68 0.30 32.04 0.11
C SER A 68 1.11 32.00 -1.20
N GLY A 69 2.30 31.42 -1.22
CA GLY A 69 3.12 31.23 -2.41
C GLY A 69 3.72 29.84 -2.39
N GLY A 70 3.03 28.83 -2.97
CA GLY A 70 3.50 27.44 -3.02
C GLY A 70 4.96 27.31 -3.45
N ASP A 71 5.61 26.23 -2.98
CA ASP A 71 7.00 25.89 -3.31
C ASP A 71 7.24 26.13 -4.83
N PRO A 72 8.32 26.83 -5.22
CA PRO A 72 8.67 27.03 -6.63
C PRO A 72 8.65 25.73 -7.44
N LEU A 73 8.97 24.59 -6.83
CA LEU A 73 8.90 23.28 -7.44
C LEU A 73 7.45 22.84 -7.68
N GLU A 74 6.56 23.04 -6.71
CA GLU A 74 5.14 22.71 -6.85
C GLU A 74 4.48 23.53 -7.94
N ARG A 75 4.78 24.85 -8.01
CA ARG A 75 4.30 25.71 -9.09
C ARG A 75 4.81 25.29 -10.45
N LYS A 76 6.07 24.87 -10.55
CA LYS A 76 6.64 24.36 -11.80
C LYS A 76 5.92 23.08 -12.24
N ILE A 77 5.71 22.12 -11.34
CA ILE A 77 4.99 20.88 -11.63
C ILE A 77 3.56 21.18 -12.05
N LEU A 78 2.87 22.08 -11.35
CA LEU A 78 1.50 22.46 -11.66
C LEU A 78 1.41 23.08 -13.07
N ASN A 79 2.25 24.06 -13.38
CA ASN A 79 2.25 24.73 -14.68
C ASN A 79 2.60 23.78 -15.84
N ASP A 80 3.54 22.86 -15.64
CA ASP A 80 3.87 21.84 -16.64
C ASP A 80 2.70 20.88 -16.86
N THR A 81 2.04 20.46 -15.77
CA THR A 81 0.85 19.60 -15.81
C THR A 81 -0.32 20.28 -16.53
N VAL A 82 -0.55 21.58 -16.27
CA VAL A 82 -1.57 22.40 -16.95
C VAL A 82 -1.27 22.48 -18.45
N ALA A 83 -0.03 22.84 -18.82
CA ALA A 83 0.36 22.93 -20.22
C ALA A 83 0.16 21.58 -20.94
N PHE A 84 0.51 20.49 -20.29
CA PHE A 84 0.38 19.15 -20.84
C PHE A 84 -1.08 18.74 -21.05
N ILE A 85 -1.96 18.96 -20.04
CA ILE A 85 -3.37 18.56 -20.15
C ILE A 85 -4.13 19.43 -21.17
N ARG A 86 -3.83 20.73 -21.25
CA ARG A 86 -4.37 21.62 -22.29
C ARG A 86 -4.00 21.14 -23.68
N THR A 87 -2.71 20.83 -23.90
CA THR A 87 -2.23 20.31 -25.18
C THR A 87 -2.97 19.03 -25.60
N ILE A 88 -3.23 18.13 -24.65
CA ILE A 88 -4.00 16.89 -24.90
C ILE A 88 -5.44 17.23 -25.31
N ALA A 89 -6.11 18.08 -24.53
CA ALA A 89 -7.51 18.45 -24.76
C ALA A 89 -7.70 19.15 -26.12
N GLU A 90 -6.88 20.16 -26.41
CA GLU A 90 -6.89 20.91 -27.67
C GLU A 90 -6.67 20.00 -28.89
N ARG A 91 -5.68 19.10 -28.82
CA ARG A 91 -5.39 18.16 -29.91
C ARG A 91 -6.53 17.18 -30.18
N ARG A 92 -7.37 16.90 -29.19
CA ARG A 92 -8.56 16.06 -29.33
C ARG A 92 -9.85 16.85 -29.55
N GLY A 93 -9.78 18.17 -29.65
CA GLY A 93 -10.94 19.05 -29.81
C GLY A 93 -11.86 19.06 -28.59
N ARG A 94 -11.31 18.80 -27.41
CA ARG A 94 -12.03 18.81 -26.12
C ARG A 94 -11.83 20.11 -25.36
N ASN A 95 -12.58 20.30 -24.28
CA ASN A 95 -12.56 21.51 -23.47
C ASN A 95 -11.24 21.64 -22.69
N ALA A 96 -10.34 22.48 -23.19
CA ALA A 96 -9.03 22.73 -22.58
C ALA A 96 -9.15 23.56 -21.29
N ASP A 97 -10.13 24.46 -21.20
CA ASP A 97 -10.31 25.33 -20.03
C ASP A 97 -10.84 24.49 -18.83
N TRP A 98 -11.79 23.59 -19.09
CA TRP A 98 -12.19 22.63 -18.08
C TRP A 98 -11.02 21.71 -17.65
N ALA A 99 -10.21 21.26 -18.59
CA ALA A 99 -9.05 20.42 -18.29
C ALA A 99 -8.04 21.13 -17.37
N GLU A 100 -7.83 22.44 -17.57
CA GLU A 100 -7.02 23.27 -16.69
C GLU A 100 -7.61 23.36 -15.28
N THR A 101 -8.93 23.65 -15.14
CA THR A 101 -9.58 23.73 -13.82
C THR A 101 -9.60 22.39 -13.08
N ALA A 102 -9.65 21.27 -13.79
CA ALA A 102 -9.52 19.94 -13.20
C ALA A 102 -8.13 19.71 -12.55
N VAL A 103 -7.08 20.38 -13.07
CA VAL A 103 -5.72 20.33 -12.51
C VAL A 103 -5.52 21.40 -11.43
N THR A 104 -5.95 22.63 -11.66
CA THR A 104 -5.68 23.78 -10.76
C THR A 104 -6.60 23.82 -9.55
N GLU A 105 -7.87 23.47 -9.73
CA GLU A 105 -8.92 23.60 -8.72
C GLU A 105 -9.52 22.24 -8.28
N ALA A 106 -8.99 21.13 -8.82
CA ALA A 106 -9.48 19.77 -8.56
C ALA A 106 -10.98 19.58 -8.88
N VAL A 107 -11.53 20.35 -9.83
CA VAL A 107 -12.93 20.26 -10.23
C VAL A 107 -13.26 18.88 -10.75
N SER A 108 -14.44 18.38 -10.41
CA SER A 108 -15.00 17.14 -10.93
C SER A 108 -16.41 17.38 -11.44
N VAL A 109 -16.79 16.70 -12.53
CA VAL A 109 -18.09 16.79 -13.17
C VAL A 109 -18.71 15.41 -13.35
N THR A 110 -20.05 15.37 -13.39
CA THR A 110 -20.82 14.16 -13.72
C THR A 110 -20.71 13.83 -15.21
N GLU A 111 -21.14 12.63 -15.61
CA GLU A 111 -21.16 12.22 -17.03
C GLU A 111 -21.99 13.14 -17.91
N THR A 112 -23.10 13.66 -17.38
CA THR A 112 -23.98 14.60 -18.13
C THR A 112 -23.28 15.93 -18.35
N GLN A 113 -22.69 16.50 -17.28
CA GLN A 113 -21.91 17.74 -17.37
C GLN A 113 -20.67 17.60 -18.26
N ALA A 114 -20.02 16.43 -18.20
CA ALA A 114 -18.85 16.14 -19.03
C ALA A 114 -19.20 16.10 -20.51
N LEU A 115 -20.38 15.59 -20.87
CA LEU A 115 -20.88 15.61 -22.23
C LEU A 115 -21.24 17.05 -22.67
N GLU A 116 -22.00 17.78 -21.84
CA GLU A 116 -22.42 19.17 -22.13
C GLU A 116 -21.22 20.11 -22.31
N GLN A 117 -20.19 19.92 -21.50
CA GLN A 117 -18.96 20.73 -21.53
C GLN A 117 -17.92 20.26 -22.55
N ASN A 118 -18.23 19.29 -23.38
CA ASN A 118 -17.31 18.72 -24.39
C ASN A 118 -16.00 18.15 -23.75
N VAL A 119 -16.12 17.52 -22.58
CA VAL A 119 -15.04 16.79 -21.93
C VAL A 119 -14.98 15.35 -22.44
N VAL A 120 -16.17 14.76 -22.71
CA VAL A 120 -16.32 13.44 -23.33
C VAL A 120 -17.22 13.51 -24.55
N ASP A 121 -17.13 12.51 -25.41
CA ASP A 121 -17.85 12.49 -26.71
C ASP A 121 -19.27 11.92 -26.60
N LEU A 122 -19.50 11.02 -25.64
CA LEU A 122 -20.81 10.37 -25.48
C LEU A 122 -20.96 9.73 -24.10
N VAL A 123 -22.22 9.47 -23.72
CA VAL A 123 -22.59 8.66 -22.55
C VAL A 123 -23.27 7.38 -23.06
N ALA A 124 -22.86 6.21 -22.58
CA ALA A 124 -23.43 4.91 -22.93
C ALA A 124 -23.63 4.07 -21.67
N ALA A 125 -24.77 3.39 -21.53
CA ALA A 125 -25.08 2.62 -20.34
C ALA A 125 -24.36 1.26 -20.28
N SER A 126 -23.91 0.76 -21.43
CA SER A 126 -23.23 -0.53 -21.54
C SER A 126 -22.18 -0.54 -22.64
N LEU A 127 -21.26 -1.52 -22.58
CA LEU A 127 -20.26 -1.70 -23.63
C LEU A 127 -20.88 -2.02 -25.01
N PRO A 128 -21.93 -2.86 -25.15
CA PRO A 128 -22.58 -3.03 -26.42
C PRO A 128 -23.18 -1.73 -27.01
N GLU A 129 -23.87 -0.94 -26.17
CA GLU A 129 -24.39 0.36 -26.59
C GLU A 129 -23.25 1.32 -27.02
N LEU A 130 -22.14 1.32 -26.29
CA LEU A 130 -20.99 2.10 -26.69
C LEU A 130 -20.49 1.70 -28.08
N LEU A 131 -20.32 0.39 -28.33
CA LEU A 131 -19.84 -0.11 -29.60
C LEU A 131 -20.79 0.23 -30.76
N ASP A 132 -22.10 0.16 -30.53
CA ASP A 132 -23.10 0.55 -31.53
C ASP A 132 -23.06 2.07 -31.82
N ARG A 133 -22.85 2.90 -30.79
CA ARG A 133 -22.86 4.37 -30.95
C ARG A 133 -21.57 4.93 -31.55
N VAL A 134 -20.46 4.23 -31.45
CA VAL A 134 -19.18 4.65 -32.05
C VAL A 134 -18.98 4.04 -33.45
N ASP A 135 -19.86 3.12 -33.89
CA ASP A 135 -19.78 2.50 -35.20
C ASP A 135 -19.92 3.56 -36.32
N GLY A 136 -19.15 3.43 -37.37
CA GLY A 136 -19.12 4.39 -38.45
C GLY A 136 -18.48 5.73 -38.16
N ARG A 137 -18.07 6.01 -36.90
CA ARG A 137 -17.45 7.27 -36.53
C ARG A 137 -16.04 7.36 -37.12
N GLU A 138 -15.72 8.49 -37.73
CA GLU A 138 -14.36 8.80 -38.17
C GLU A 138 -13.52 9.36 -37.01
N VAL A 139 -12.34 8.83 -36.83
CA VAL A 139 -11.35 9.28 -35.83
C VAL A 139 -10.00 9.53 -36.50
N GLU A 140 -9.31 10.57 -36.05
CA GLU A 140 -7.94 10.84 -36.48
C GLU A 140 -6.96 10.02 -35.65
N VAL A 141 -6.29 9.06 -36.31
CA VAL A 141 -5.34 8.12 -35.70
C VAL A 141 -3.95 8.40 -36.27
N PHE A 142 -3.08 9.03 -35.48
CA PHE A 142 -1.76 9.48 -35.90
C PHE A 142 -1.84 10.39 -37.12
N ASP A 143 -1.51 9.92 -38.34
CA ASP A 143 -1.49 10.71 -39.59
C ASP A 143 -2.60 10.29 -40.57
N ARG A 144 -3.59 9.51 -40.11
CA ARG A 144 -4.67 9.02 -40.99
C ARG A 144 -6.03 9.10 -40.31
N ARG A 145 -7.07 9.27 -41.11
CA ARG A 145 -8.44 9.06 -40.65
C ARG A 145 -8.79 7.56 -40.71
N ALA A 146 -9.44 7.07 -39.70
CA ALA A 146 -9.93 5.72 -39.62
C ALA A 146 -11.39 5.73 -39.23
N THR A 147 -12.21 4.97 -39.96
CA THR A 147 -13.61 4.76 -39.60
C THR A 147 -13.70 3.58 -38.66
N LEU A 148 -14.34 3.74 -37.52
CA LEU A 148 -14.58 2.68 -36.57
C LEU A 148 -15.60 1.70 -37.11
N ARG A 149 -15.36 0.41 -36.99
CA ARG A 149 -16.27 -0.69 -37.34
C ARG A 149 -16.44 -1.57 -36.12
N THR A 150 -17.41 -1.25 -35.31
CA THR A 150 -17.59 -1.84 -33.97
C THR A 150 -18.92 -2.53 -33.79
N ALA A 151 -19.92 -2.32 -34.68
CA ALA A 151 -21.16 -3.03 -34.62
C ALA A 151 -20.93 -4.53 -34.85
N GLY A 152 -21.34 -5.36 -33.90
CA GLY A 152 -21.16 -6.81 -33.96
C GLY A 152 -19.71 -7.31 -33.84
N ALA A 153 -18.77 -6.45 -33.44
CA ALA A 153 -17.37 -6.83 -33.25
C ALA A 153 -17.22 -7.82 -32.09
N GLU A 154 -16.35 -8.80 -32.27
CA GLU A 154 -15.96 -9.70 -31.17
C GLU A 154 -15.18 -8.96 -30.09
N VAL A 155 -15.73 -8.91 -28.88
CA VAL A 155 -15.04 -8.30 -27.73
C VAL A 155 -14.14 -9.35 -27.08
N ARG A 156 -12.84 -9.11 -27.10
CA ARG A 156 -11.84 -9.94 -26.40
C ARG A 156 -11.32 -9.21 -25.20
N THR A 157 -11.57 -9.76 -24.01
CA THR A 157 -10.99 -9.25 -22.76
C THR A 157 -9.53 -9.68 -22.68
N LEU A 158 -8.65 -8.70 -22.58
CA LEU A 158 -7.22 -8.94 -22.30
C LEU A 158 -7.00 -8.85 -20.79
N ASP A 159 -6.86 -10.01 -20.16
CA ASP A 159 -6.51 -10.05 -18.75
C ASP A 159 -5.07 -9.57 -18.51
N PRO A 160 -4.83 -8.85 -17.43
CA PRO A 160 -3.47 -8.55 -17.00
C PRO A 160 -2.66 -9.84 -16.83
N GLY A 161 -1.47 -9.88 -17.42
CA GLY A 161 -0.60 -11.06 -17.33
C GLY A 161 -0.25 -11.42 -15.87
N LEU A 162 0.22 -12.66 -15.65
CA LEU A 162 0.59 -13.18 -14.33
C LEU A 162 1.51 -12.22 -13.55
N ARG A 163 2.47 -11.60 -14.25
CA ARG A 163 3.37 -10.61 -13.66
C ARG A 163 2.61 -9.44 -13.03
N PHE A 164 1.63 -8.89 -13.73
CA PHE A 164 0.84 -7.76 -13.23
C PHE A 164 0.00 -8.17 -12.02
N ARG A 165 -0.63 -9.36 -12.06
CA ARG A 165 -1.42 -9.88 -10.94
C ARG A 165 -0.56 -10.08 -9.69
N ILE A 166 0.66 -10.60 -9.83
CA ILE A 166 1.61 -10.76 -8.72
C ILE A 166 1.97 -9.39 -8.14
N LEU A 167 2.34 -8.43 -8.99
CA LEU A 167 2.70 -7.09 -8.54
C LEU A 167 1.54 -6.37 -7.84
N ASP A 168 0.35 -6.45 -8.38
CA ASP A 168 -0.87 -5.88 -7.80
C ASP A 168 -1.21 -6.53 -6.44
N THR A 169 -1.07 -7.86 -6.34
CA THR A 169 -1.25 -8.57 -5.08
C THR A 169 -0.24 -8.14 -4.02
N ILE A 170 1.05 -8.05 -4.39
CA ILE A 170 2.11 -7.65 -3.46
C ILE A 170 1.95 -6.18 -3.04
N ALA A 171 1.48 -5.30 -3.92
CA ALA A 171 1.22 -3.89 -3.63
C ALA A 171 -0.02 -3.67 -2.73
N ASN A 172 -0.75 -4.72 -2.35
CA ASN A 172 -1.84 -4.61 -1.39
C ASN A 172 -1.30 -4.35 0.03
N PRO A 173 -1.76 -3.30 0.76
CA PRO A 173 -1.28 -2.97 2.10
C PRO A 173 -1.33 -4.12 3.10
N ASN A 174 -2.38 -4.96 3.04
CA ASN A 174 -2.53 -6.11 3.92
C ASN A 174 -1.48 -7.19 3.63
N ILE A 175 -1.21 -7.45 2.35
CA ILE A 175 -0.20 -8.41 1.92
C ILE A 175 1.20 -7.91 2.27
N ALA A 176 1.49 -6.64 2.02
CA ALA A 176 2.76 -6.01 2.39
C ALA A 176 3.03 -6.10 3.90
N PHE A 177 2.01 -5.83 4.73
CA PHE A 177 2.09 -5.96 6.18
C PHE A 177 2.32 -7.41 6.62
N VAL A 178 1.59 -8.38 6.07
CA VAL A 178 1.77 -9.81 6.39
C VAL A 178 3.17 -10.30 5.97
N LEU A 179 3.64 -9.93 4.77
CA LEU A 179 5.00 -10.25 4.32
C LEU A 179 6.06 -9.66 5.24
N MET A 180 5.87 -8.41 5.69
CA MET A 180 6.76 -7.77 6.66
C MET A 180 6.79 -8.54 8.00
N MET A 181 5.64 -8.97 8.49
CA MET A 181 5.55 -9.76 9.72
C MET A 181 6.24 -11.12 9.59
N ILE A 182 5.95 -11.86 8.51
CA ILE A 182 6.64 -13.15 8.23
C ILE A 182 8.15 -12.92 8.13
N GLY A 183 8.56 -11.81 7.48
CA GLY A 183 9.95 -11.44 7.33
C GLY A 183 10.66 -11.22 8.65
N ILE A 184 10.09 -10.36 9.49
CA ILE A 184 10.64 -10.03 10.80
C ILE A 184 10.69 -11.26 11.70
N TYR A 185 9.59 -12.01 11.81
CA TYR A 185 9.55 -13.20 12.68
C TYR A 185 10.40 -14.35 12.17
N GLY A 186 10.46 -14.55 10.84
CA GLY A 186 11.30 -15.59 10.25
C GLY A 186 12.79 -15.38 10.53
N ILE A 187 13.27 -14.16 10.33
CA ILE A 187 14.66 -13.78 10.66
C ILE A 187 14.90 -13.87 12.16
N PHE A 188 13.98 -13.35 12.98
CA PHE A 188 14.10 -13.42 14.43
C PHE A 188 14.17 -14.88 14.93
N PHE A 189 13.33 -15.77 14.38
CA PHE A 189 13.33 -17.17 14.77
C PHE A 189 14.66 -17.86 14.47
N GLU A 190 15.27 -17.56 13.29
CA GLU A 190 16.59 -18.08 12.93
C GLU A 190 17.70 -17.59 13.85
N LEU A 191 17.68 -16.30 14.20
CA LEU A 191 18.66 -15.73 15.13
C LEU A 191 18.59 -16.36 16.52
N MET A 192 17.37 -16.77 16.94
CA MET A 192 17.17 -17.42 18.24
C MET A 192 17.46 -18.93 18.21
N ASN A 193 17.37 -19.56 17.04
CA ASN A 193 17.60 -21.01 16.84
C ASN A 193 18.56 -21.22 15.68
N PRO A 194 19.88 -20.97 15.88
CA PRO A 194 20.86 -21.12 14.81
C PRO A 194 20.85 -22.54 14.25
N GLY A 195 20.65 -22.64 12.92
CA GLY A 195 20.53 -23.93 12.21
C GLY A 195 19.12 -24.27 11.70
N ALA A 196 18.11 -23.47 12.06
CA ALA A 196 16.77 -23.58 11.50
C ALA A 196 16.64 -22.81 10.17
N ILE A 197 17.47 -23.13 9.18
CA ILE A 197 17.69 -22.37 7.93
C ILE A 197 16.38 -21.95 7.22
N LEU A 198 15.35 -22.80 7.25
CA LEU A 198 14.10 -22.56 6.51
C LEU A 198 13.36 -21.28 6.93
N PRO A 199 13.14 -20.98 8.24
CA PRO A 199 12.46 -19.75 8.66
C PRO A 199 13.20 -18.48 8.24
N GLY A 200 14.53 -18.46 8.30
CA GLY A 200 15.34 -17.31 7.88
C GLY A 200 15.30 -17.06 6.38
N VAL A 201 15.37 -18.11 5.57
CA VAL A 201 15.26 -17.99 4.11
C VAL A 201 13.87 -17.46 3.72
N VAL A 202 12.79 -18.06 4.26
CA VAL A 202 11.42 -17.58 4.01
C VAL A 202 11.24 -16.16 4.53
N GLY A 203 11.78 -15.88 5.72
CA GLY A 203 11.76 -14.55 6.32
C GLY A 203 12.46 -13.50 5.46
N GLY A 204 13.68 -13.82 4.99
CA GLY A 204 14.45 -12.93 4.12
C GLY A 204 13.73 -12.62 2.82
N ILE A 205 13.22 -13.64 2.13
CA ILE A 205 12.43 -13.46 0.89
C ILE A 205 11.19 -12.60 1.16
N SER A 206 10.44 -12.90 2.22
CA SER A 206 9.22 -12.15 2.58
C SER A 206 9.54 -10.69 2.89
N LEU A 207 10.65 -10.40 3.58
CA LEU A 207 11.06 -9.04 3.90
C LEU A 207 11.48 -8.26 2.64
N LEU A 208 12.20 -8.88 1.71
CA LEU A 208 12.54 -8.26 0.43
C LEU A 208 11.29 -7.93 -0.39
N LEU A 209 10.32 -8.84 -0.44
CA LEU A 209 9.04 -8.60 -1.10
C LEU A 209 8.23 -7.50 -0.39
N ALA A 210 8.25 -7.46 0.95
CA ALA A 210 7.63 -6.37 1.71
C ALA A 210 8.27 -5.03 1.39
N PHE A 211 9.60 -4.91 1.35
CA PHE A 211 10.28 -3.68 0.98
C PHE A 211 9.96 -3.24 -0.45
N PHE A 212 9.84 -4.18 -1.37
CA PHE A 212 9.38 -3.87 -2.73
C PHE A 212 7.94 -3.31 -2.73
N ALA A 213 7.02 -3.91 -1.97
CA ALA A 213 5.66 -3.42 -1.82
C ALA A 213 5.61 -2.01 -1.19
N LEU A 214 6.43 -1.78 -0.17
CA LEU A 214 6.51 -0.49 0.53
C LEU A 214 7.00 0.66 -0.36
N GLN A 215 7.75 0.38 -1.45
CA GLN A 215 8.13 1.43 -2.42
C GLN A 215 6.94 1.98 -3.22
N ALA A 216 5.89 1.17 -3.39
CA ALA A 216 4.68 1.56 -4.13
C ALA A 216 3.59 2.16 -3.23
N LEU A 217 3.75 2.08 -1.91
CA LEU A 217 2.77 2.50 -0.91
C LEU A 217 3.26 3.74 -0.14
N PRO A 218 2.36 4.66 0.27
CA PRO A 218 2.71 5.81 1.09
C PRO A 218 3.03 5.36 2.52
N VAL A 219 4.28 5.04 2.80
CA VAL A 219 4.75 4.50 4.08
C VAL A 219 4.96 5.61 5.09
N ASN A 220 4.39 5.45 6.28
CA ASN A 220 4.66 6.27 7.45
C ASN A 220 5.77 5.62 8.30
N TYR A 221 6.93 6.25 8.34
CA TYR A 221 8.07 5.74 9.10
C TYR A 221 7.81 5.66 10.61
N ALA A 222 6.94 6.53 11.17
CA ALA A 222 6.55 6.42 12.58
C ALA A 222 5.81 5.10 12.86
N GLY A 223 4.97 4.64 11.92
CA GLY A 223 4.31 3.33 12.00
C GLY A 223 5.31 2.18 12.01
N VAL A 224 6.31 2.22 11.12
CA VAL A 224 7.39 1.22 11.07
C VAL A 224 8.18 1.20 12.39
N LEU A 225 8.57 2.37 12.89
CA LEU A 225 9.32 2.49 14.14
C LEU A 225 8.51 1.98 15.35
N LEU A 226 7.20 2.23 15.41
CA LEU A 226 6.33 1.69 16.45
C LEU A 226 6.24 0.16 16.40
N ILE A 227 6.18 -0.44 15.21
CA ILE A 227 6.21 -1.90 15.07
C ILE A 227 7.54 -2.47 15.55
N LEU A 228 8.67 -1.86 15.16
CA LEU A 228 9.98 -2.28 15.63
C LEU A 228 10.13 -2.08 17.15
N PHE A 229 9.62 -0.98 17.69
CA PHE A 229 9.61 -0.72 19.12
C PHE A 229 8.78 -1.76 19.89
N SER A 230 7.62 -2.16 19.33
CA SER A 230 6.81 -3.23 19.91
C SER A 230 7.59 -4.54 20.03
N LEU A 231 8.37 -4.90 19.00
CA LEU A 231 9.21 -6.10 19.02
C LEU A 231 10.28 -6.01 20.11
N ILE A 232 10.91 -4.84 20.28
CA ILE A 232 11.89 -4.61 21.35
C ILE A 232 11.23 -4.80 22.73
N LEU A 233 10.01 -4.27 22.93
CA LEU A 233 9.26 -4.45 24.18
C LEU A 233 8.94 -5.92 24.46
N PHE A 234 8.52 -6.69 23.45
CA PHE A 234 8.28 -8.12 23.60
C PHE A 234 9.55 -8.90 23.93
N ILE A 235 10.67 -8.59 23.29
CA ILE A 235 11.98 -9.21 23.60
C ILE A 235 12.44 -8.84 25.01
N ALA A 236 12.26 -7.58 25.40
CA ALA A 236 12.62 -7.12 26.72
C ALA A 236 11.81 -7.82 27.83
N GLU A 237 10.52 -8.08 27.61
CA GLU A 237 9.67 -8.81 28.53
C GLU A 237 10.21 -10.21 28.85
N VAL A 238 10.80 -10.91 27.87
CA VAL A 238 11.40 -12.25 28.10
C VAL A 238 12.65 -12.16 28.99
N LYS A 239 13.35 -11.02 28.98
CA LYS A 239 14.60 -10.81 29.76
C LYS A 239 14.36 -10.13 31.11
N VAL A 240 13.37 -9.24 31.17
CA VAL A 240 13.04 -8.44 32.35
C VAL A 240 11.68 -8.89 32.88
N VAL A 241 11.64 -9.40 34.11
CA VAL A 241 10.37 -9.85 34.73
C VAL A 241 9.51 -8.63 35.06
N SER A 242 8.76 -8.13 34.06
CA SER A 242 7.85 -6.99 34.23
C SER A 242 6.39 -7.37 34.48
N HIS A 243 6.11 -8.67 34.68
CA HIS A 243 4.77 -9.21 34.95
C HIS A 243 3.73 -8.88 33.87
N GLY A 244 4.18 -8.75 32.61
CA GLY A 244 3.29 -8.51 31.45
C GLY A 244 3.14 -7.03 31.07
N LEU A 245 3.71 -6.09 31.81
CA LEU A 245 3.58 -4.65 31.52
C LEU A 245 4.18 -4.29 30.16
N LEU A 246 5.37 -4.83 29.83
CA LEU A 246 6.02 -4.60 28.54
C LEU A 246 5.27 -5.31 27.41
N THR A 247 4.64 -6.45 27.68
CA THR A 247 3.77 -7.13 26.70
C THR A 247 2.56 -6.27 26.35
N VAL A 248 1.88 -5.67 27.32
CA VAL A 248 0.76 -4.76 27.08
C VAL A 248 1.21 -3.52 26.29
N GLY A 249 2.32 -2.92 26.69
CA GLY A 249 2.92 -1.80 25.95
C GLY A 249 3.29 -2.19 24.51
N GLY A 250 3.85 -3.40 24.33
CA GLY A 250 4.19 -3.97 23.03
C GLY A 250 2.97 -4.14 22.13
N VAL A 251 1.85 -4.67 22.66
CA VAL A 251 0.59 -4.80 21.90
C VAL A 251 0.06 -3.43 21.48
N ILE A 252 0.05 -2.46 22.38
CA ILE A 252 -0.40 -1.09 22.08
C ILE A 252 0.48 -0.48 20.98
N ALA A 253 1.80 -0.55 21.12
CA ALA A 253 2.73 -0.03 20.13
C ALA A 253 2.58 -0.74 18.77
N PHE A 254 2.36 -2.05 18.76
CA PHE A 254 2.13 -2.83 17.56
C PHE A 254 0.86 -2.39 16.82
N VAL A 255 -0.27 -2.29 17.54
CA VAL A 255 -1.55 -1.90 16.94
C VAL A 255 -1.50 -0.46 16.43
N LEU A 256 -0.93 0.47 17.19
CA LEU A 256 -0.72 1.84 16.73
C LEU A 256 0.20 1.90 15.51
N GLY A 257 1.31 1.17 15.53
CA GLY A 257 2.22 1.08 14.41
C GLY A 257 1.58 0.52 13.15
N ALA A 258 0.81 -0.57 13.27
CA ALA A 258 0.11 -1.19 12.15
C ALA A 258 -0.97 -0.27 11.56
N THR A 259 -1.71 0.48 12.39
CA THR A 259 -2.72 1.45 11.92
C THR A 259 -2.12 2.67 11.26
N MET A 260 -0.93 3.08 11.69
CA MET A 260 -0.19 4.23 11.16
C MET A 260 0.78 3.87 10.04
N LEU A 261 0.91 2.59 9.67
CA LEU A 261 1.94 2.12 8.72
C LEU A 261 1.81 2.77 7.34
N PHE A 262 0.58 3.03 6.89
CA PHE A 262 0.31 3.67 5.61
C PHE A 262 -0.47 4.96 5.82
N ASP A 263 0.10 6.06 5.33
CA ASP A 263 -0.50 7.39 5.37
C ASP A 263 -1.28 7.63 4.08
N SER A 264 -2.60 7.39 4.13
CA SER A 264 -3.47 7.61 2.98
C SER A 264 -4.73 8.36 3.38
N PRO A 265 -5.06 9.45 2.68
CA PRO A 265 -6.34 10.09 2.81
C PRO A 265 -7.44 9.17 2.26
N GLY A 266 -8.07 8.40 3.15
CA GLY A 266 -9.11 7.42 2.82
C GLY A 266 -8.82 6.01 3.32
N SER A 267 -9.80 5.11 3.20
CA SER A 267 -9.71 3.74 3.73
C SER A 267 -9.01 2.73 2.80
N LEU A 268 -8.73 3.12 1.54
CA LEU A 268 -8.32 2.17 0.49
C LEU A 268 -6.89 1.64 0.63
N LEU A 269 -5.98 2.42 1.23
CA LEU A 269 -4.57 2.05 1.38
C LEU A 269 -4.17 1.89 2.87
N ARG A 270 -5.08 1.37 3.70
CA ARG A 270 -4.81 1.08 5.12
C ARG A 270 -4.78 -0.42 5.36
N VAL A 271 -4.01 -0.84 6.37
CA VAL A 271 -4.09 -2.22 6.85
C VAL A 271 -5.45 -2.45 7.51
N SER A 272 -6.13 -3.51 7.11
CA SER A 272 -7.43 -3.86 7.65
C SER A 272 -7.34 -4.34 9.11
N TRP A 273 -8.32 -3.97 9.92
CA TRP A 273 -8.46 -4.48 11.28
C TRP A 273 -8.57 -6.01 11.35
N SER A 274 -9.14 -6.64 10.30
CA SER A 274 -9.19 -8.10 10.16
C SER A 274 -7.82 -8.77 10.03
N VAL A 275 -6.77 -7.99 9.71
CA VAL A 275 -5.37 -8.46 9.65
C VAL A 275 -4.61 -8.03 10.90
N ILE A 276 -4.81 -6.80 11.37
CA ILE A 276 -4.12 -6.25 12.55
C ILE A 276 -4.44 -7.06 13.81
N ILE A 277 -5.73 -7.35 14.06
CA ILE A 277 -6.15 -8.02 15.29
C ILE A 277 -5.57 -9.44 15.38
N PRO A 278 -5.71 -10.32 14.38
CA PRO A 278 -5.07 -11.63 14.42
C PRO A 278 -3.54 -11.57 14.53
N ALA A 279 -2.89 -10.63 13.83
CA ALA A 279 -1.44 -10.47 13.92
C ALA A 279 -1.00 -10.05 15.33
N ALA A 280 -1.71 -9.11 15.96
CA ALA A 280 -1.44 -8.68 17.34
C ALA A 280 -1.63 -9.80 18.35
N LEU A 281 -2.73 -10.56 18.22
CA LEU A 281 -3.03 -11.70 19.09
C LEU A 281 -2.01 -12.85 18.93
N LEU A 282 -1.62 -13.15 17.69
CA LEU A 282 -0.61 -14.15 17.38
C LEU A 282 0.75 -13.76 17.97
N THR A 283 1.12 -12.48 17.80
CA THR A 283 2.36 -11.93 18.35
C THR A 283 2.37 -11.98 19.87
N ALA A 284 1.34 -11.45 20.52
CA ALA A 284 1.22 -11.45 21.96
C ALA A 284 1.18 -12.89 22.53
N GLY A 285 0.44 -13.78 21.88
CA GLY A 285 0.34 -15.20 22.25
C GLY A 285 1.68 -15.91 22.13
N PHE A 286 2.43 -15.66 21.04
CA PHE A 286 3.77 -16.22 20.86
C PHE A 286 4.73 -15.79 21.98
N PHE A 287 4.80 -14.50 22.29
CA PHE A 287 5.69 -14.01 23.33
C PHE A 287 5.21 -14.43 24.74
N ALA A 288 3.91 -14.47 25.01
CA ALA A 288 3.37 -15.01 26.26
C ALA A 288 3.72 -16.49 26.45
N PHE A 289 3.63 -17.28 25.38
CA PHE A 289 4.03 -18.69 25.39
C PHE A 289 5.54 -18.84 25.62
N ALA A 290 6.37 -18.07 24.91
CA ALA A 290 7.81 -18.07 25.08
C ALA A 290 8.22 -17.69 26.52
N MET A 291 7.53 -16.69 27.10
CA MET A 291 7.71 -16.30 28.49
C MET A 291 7.34 -17.44 29.45
N GLY A 292 6.20 -18.12 29.21
CA GLY A 292 5.79 -19.27 30.03
C GLY A 292 6.82 -20.39 30.01
N LEU A 293 7.44 -20.65 28.86
CA LEU A 293 8.55 -21.62 28.74
C LEU A 293 9.79 -21.15 29.50
N ALA A 294 10.20 -19.90 29.32
CA ALA A 294 11.36 -19.31 30.01
C ALA A 294 11.17 -19.36 31.54
N TRP A 295 9.96 -19.01 32.02
CA TRP A 295 9.62 -19.08 33.44
C TRP A 295 9.69 -20.53 34.00
N ARG A 296 9.22 -21.52 33.22
CA ARG A 296 9.29 -22.94 33.60
C ARG A 296 10.74 -23.40 33.70
N VAL A 297 11.61 -23.04 32.77
CA VAL A 297 13.04 -23.37 32.79
C VAL A 297 13.73 -22.70 33.97
N TRP A 298 13.42 -21.44 34.24
CA TRP A 298 14.00 -20.69 35.36
C TRP A 298 13.64 -21.28 36.75
N LYS A 299 12.43 -21.86 36.85
CA LYS A 299 11.92 -22.46 38.09
C LYS A 299 12.32 -23.93 38.24
N SER A 300 12.85 -24.56 37.20
CA SER A 300 13.37 -25.95 37.26
C SER A 300 14.70 -25.95 38.01
N LYS A 301 14.81 -26.91 38.95
CA LYS A 301 16.08 -27.13 39.66
C LYS A 301 17.16 -27.56 38.66
N PRO A 302 18.40 -27.08 38.82
CA PRO A 302 19.51 -27.55 38.00
C PRO A 302 19.68 -29.06 38.20
N THR A 303 19.55 -29.84 37.11
CA THR A 303 19.68 -31.31 37.11
C THR A 303 21.09 -31.80 36.84
N THR A 304 22.02 -30.88 36.55
CA THR A 304 23.41 -31.16 36.19
C THR A 304 24.38 -30.29 36.99
N GLY A 305 25.56 -30.80 37.25
CA GLY A 305 26.61 -30.13 38.01
C GLY A 305 26.55 -30.37 39.52
N ARG A 306 27.48 -29.73 40.25
CA ARG A 306 27.64 -29.85 41.70
C ARG A 306 26.37 -29.44 42.47
N GLU A 307 25.62 -28.49 41.92
CA GLU A 307 24.40 -27.95 42.51
C GLU A 307 23.20 -28.92 42.36
N GLY A 308 23.19 -29.75 41.31
CA GLY A 308 22.18 -30.78 41.10
C GLY A 308 22.30 -31.97 42.05
N LEU A 309 23.45 -32.16 42.67
CA LEU A 309 23.71 -33.24 43.64
C LEU A 309 23.34 -32.85 45.08
N LEU A 310 23.11 -31.56 45.35
CA LEU A 310 22.73 -31.07 46.66
C LEU A 310 21.31 -31.51 47.01
N GLY A 311 21.17 -32.43 47.99
CA GLY A 311 19.90 -32.96 48.45
C GLY A 311 19.52 -34.30 47.84
N GLU A 312 20.29 -34.85 46.90
CA GLU A 312 20.10 -36.21 46.39
C GLU A 312 20.51 -37.25 47.43
N ARG A 313 19.71 -38.33 47.57
CA ARG A 313 20.01 -39.47 48.44
C ARG A 313 20.72 -40.55 47.62
N GLY A 314 21.99 -40.77 47.94
CA GLY A 314 22.78 -41.83 47.34
C GLY A 314 22.89 -43.04 48.25
N VAL A 315 23.08 -44.26 47.69
CA VAL A 315 23.39 -45.48 48.41
C VAL A 315 24.89 -45.73 48.33
N VAL A 316 25.54 -45.74 49.50
CA VAL A 316 26.96 -46.05 49.62
C VAL A 316 27.22 -47.51 49.26
N ARG A 317 27.84 -47.74 48.09
CA ARG A 317 28.18 -49.10 47.61
C ARG A 317 29.61 -49.53 47.98
N ARG A 318 30.45 -48.63 48.40
CA ARG A 318 31.81 -48.89 48.90
C ARG A 318 32.05 -48.05 50.15
N ARG A 319 32.88 -48.58 51.06
CA ARG A 319 33.28 -47.81 52.23
C ARG A 319 33.88 -46.48 51.81
N LEU A 320 33.36 -45.41 52.34
CA LEU A 320 33.91 -44.07 52.15
C LEU A 320 35.20 -43.98 52.96
N ASP A 321 36.34 -43.83 52.32
CA ASP A 321 37.60 -43.46 52.99
C ASP A 321 37.58 -41.97 53.30
N PRO A 322 38.22 -41.48 54.38
CA PRO A 322 38.08 -40.12 54.84
C PRO A 322 38.54 -39.07 53.84
N GLU A 323 39.09 -39.42 52.71
CA GLU A 323 39.49 -38.55 51.60
C GLU A 323 38.59 -38.72 50.35
N GLY A 324 37.40 -39.28 50.44
CA GLY A 324 36.49 -39.50 49.34
C GLY A 324 35.65 -38.27 48.94
#